data_f8dc407ab73362b45f4f2369fe59f465
#
_entry.id   f8dc407ab73362b45f4f2369fe59f465
#
_cell.length_a   1.000
_cell.length_b   1.000
_cell.length_c   1.000
_cell.angle_alpha   90.00
_cell.angle_beta   90.00
_cell.angle_gamma   90.00
#
_symmetry.space_group_name_H-M   'P 1'
#
loop_
_entity.id
_entity.type
_entity.pdbx_description
1 polymer ?
#
loop_
_entity_poly.entity_id
_entity_poly.type
_entity_poly.pdbx_seq_one_letter_code
_entity_poly.pdbx_strand_id
1 'polypeptide(L)'
;MMQNSNSATSSLQQSENWYVASLILQVKPEKMAQVKATIAEMPHTDIHTEVPDEGKLIVLVEADVERDLVHKMETLERLDGVAAFSLIYSQRDEA
;
A
#
# COMPACT_ATOMS: atom_id res chain seq x y z
N MET A 1 29.99 13.33 0.12
CA MET A 1 29.12 12.87 0.14
C MET A 1 28.68 12.50 0.05
N MET A 2 29.16 12.41 0.40
CA MET A 2 28.25 11.77 0.49
C MET A 2 27.73 11.33 0.37
N GLN A 3 28.20 11.36 0.56
CA GLN A 3 27.26 10.75 0.58
C GLN A 3 26.64 10.46 0.12
N ASN A 4 27.32 10.50 0.28
CA ASN A 4 26.25 10.00 0.03
C ASN A 4 25.62 9.72 -0.37
N SER A 5 26.05 9.78 -0.39
CA SER A 5 25.09 9.38 -0.64
C SER A 5 24.38 9.19 -0.88
N ASN A 6 24.68 9.30 -0.88
CA ASN A 6 23.64 8.93 -0.95
C ASN A 6 22.92 9.00 -1.21
N SER A 7 23.38 9.20 -1.21
CA SER A 7 22.46 9.07 -1.27
C SER A 7 21.70 9.26 -1.30
N ALA A 8 22.21 9.59 -1.23
CA ALA A 8 21.31 9.56 -1.03
C ALA A 8 20.71 9.75 -0.81
N THR A 9 21.01 10.03 -0.56
CA THR A 9 20.22 9.98 -0.12
C THR A 9 19.64 10.29 0.26
N SER A 10 19.99 10.60 0.33
CA SER A 10 19.31 10.68 0.87
C SER A 10 18.87 11.08 1.29
N SER A 11 19.16 11.33 1.37
CA SER A 11 18.62 11.48 1.94
C SER A 11 18.36 11.77 2.48
N LEU A 12 18.62 11.96 2.63
CA LEU A 12 18.22 11.93 3.34
C LEU A 12 17.84 11.88 3.69
N GLN A 13 18.21 12.43 4.05
CA GLN A 13 17.64 11.85 4.62
C GLN A 13 16.44 11.66 4.49
N GLN A 14 16.19 11.77 4.39
CA GLN A 14 15.00 10.97 4.26
C GLN A 14 14.99 9.86 5.28
N SER A 15 13.80 9.27 5.46
CA SER A 15 13.71 8.12 6.33
C SER A 15 14.57 7.00 5.78
N GLU A 16 15.22 6.28 6.67
CA GLU A 16 16.05 5.16 6.29
C GLU A 16 15.28 3.86 6.26
N ASN A 17 14.06 3.85 6.75
CA ASN A 17 13.25 2.65 6.83
C ASN A 17 11.93 2.87 6.11
N TRP A 18 11.54 1.90 5.30
CA TRP A 18 10.24 1.86 4.68
C TRP A 18 9.53 0.60 5.11
N TYR A 19 8.28 0.73 5.39
CA TYR A 19 7.42 -0.40 5.72
C TYR A 19 6.54 -0.66 4.51
N VAL A 20 6.50 -1.92 4.07
CA VAL A 20 5.79 -2.31 2.86
C VAL A 20 4.86 -3.47 3.18
N ALA A 21 3.66 -3.43 2.68
CA ALA A 21 2.71 -4.52 2.84
C ALA A 21 2.01 -4.81 1.52
N SER A 22 1.81 -6.08 1.23
CA SER A 22 1.01 -6.55 0.09
C SER A 22 -0.27 -7.16 0.62
N LEU A 23 -1.38 -6.72 0.07
CA LEU A 23 -2.70 -7.09 0.54
C LEU A 23 -3.55 -7.62 -0.60
N ILE A 24 -4.47 -8.54 -0.28
CA ILE A 24 -5.53 -8.90 -1.22
C ILE A 24 -6.83 -8.33 -0.69
N LEU A 25 -7.51 -7.55 -1.52
CA LEU A 25 -8.84 -7.05 -1.22
C LEU A 25 -9.85 -7.81 -2.06
N GLN A 26 -10.88 -8.34 -1.41
CA GLN A 26 -12.02 -8.92 -2.10
C GLN A 26 -13.05 -7.81 -2.21
N VAL A 27 -13.38 -7.42 -3.43
CA VAL A 27 -14.20 -6.23 -3.70
C VAL A 27 -15.47 -6.64 -4.42
N LYS A 28 -16.60 -6.06 -4.00
CA LYS A 28 -17.88 -6.30 -4.67
C LYS A 28 -17.79 -5.72 -6.09
N PRO A 29 -18.22 -6.47 -7.10
CA PRO A 29 -18.05 -6.02 -8.50
C PRO A 29 -18.65 -4.66 -8.77
N GLU A 30 -19.81 -4.36 -8.18
CA GLU A 30 -20.49 -3.08 -8.42
C GLU A 30 -19.74 -1.91 -7.74
N LYS A 31 -18.79 -2.19 -6.86
CA LYS A 31 -18.01 -1.17 -6.18
C LYS A 31 -16.57 -1.10 -6.67
N MET A 32 -16.19 -1.95 -7.62
CA MET A 32 -14.80 -2.07 -8.04
C MET A 32 -14.24 -0.74 -8.54
N ALA A 33 -14.97 -0.03 -9.39
CA ALA A 33 -14.49 1.24 -9.93
C ALA A 33 -14.30 2.27 -8.83
N GLN A 34 -15.23 2.32 -7.89
CA GLN A 34 -15.17 3.26 -6.77
C GLN A 34 -13.96 2.97 -5.86
N VAL A 35 -13.74 1.70 -5.55
CA VAL A 35 -12.62 1.30 -4.69
C VAL A 35 -11.30 1.63 -5.38
N LYS A 36 -11.18 1.32 -6.68
CA LYS A 36 -9.96 1.62 -7.42
C LYS A 36 -9.68 3.12 -7.44
N ALA A 37 -10.72 3.93 -7.63
CA ALA A 37 -10.56 5.38 -7.66
C ALA A 37 -10.07 5.90 -6.31
N THR A 38 -10.60 5.37 -5.22
CA THR A 38 -10.19 5.78 -3.89
C THR A 38 -8.73 5.42 -3.63
N ILE A 39 -8.35 4.20 -4.01
CA ILE A 39 -6.96 3.75 -3.83
C ILE A 39 -6.00 4.63 -4.63
N ALA A 40 -6.40 5.03 -5.83
CA ALA A 40 -5.56 5.86 -6.69
C ALA A 40 -5.24 7.21 -6.05
N GLU A 41 -6.07 7.66 -5.13
CA GLU A 41 -5.86 8.93 -4.44
C GLU A 41 -5.07 8.80 -3.14
N MET A 42 -4.83 7.58 -2.70
CA MET A 42 -4.08 7.36 -1.47
C MET A 42 -2.57 7.43 -1.74
N PRO A 43 -1.81 8.19 -0.93
CA PRO A 43 -0.37 8.28 -1.14
C PRO A 43 0.31 6.95 -0.85
N HIS A 44 1.32 6.64 -1.65
CA HIS A 44 2.16 5.44 -1.47
C HIS A 44 1.35 4.16 -1.40
N THR A 45 0.30 4.10 -2.22
CA THR A 45 -0.61 2.96 -2.28
C THR A 45 -0.89 2.69 -3.75
N ASP A 46 -0.56 1.49 -4.21
CA ASP A 46 -0.67 1.15 -5.63
C ASP A 46 -1.41 -0.15 -5.81
N ILE A 47 -2.22 -0.21 -6.86
CA ILE A 47 -2.84 -1.46 -7.28
C ILE A 47 -1.82 -2.19 -8.13
N HIS A 48 -1.32 -3.30 -7.60
CA HIS A 48 -0.30 -4.08 -8.28
C HIS A 48 -0.94 -4.99 -9.33
N THR A 49 -2.07 -5.59 -9.01
CA THR A 49 -2.73 -6.54 -9.91
C THR A 49 -4.22 -6.50 -9.64
N GLU A 50 -4.99 -6.65 -10.70
CA GLU A 50 -6.43 -6.77 -10.61
C GLU A 50 -6.85 -8.10 -11.20
N VAL A 51 -7.72 -8.84 -10.50
CA VAL A 51 -8.30 -10.06 -11.01
C VAL A 51 -9.81 -9.84 -11.08
N PRO A 52 -10.29 -9.24 -12.18
CA PRO A 52 -11.68 -8.76 -12.24
C PRO A 52 -12.70 -9.88 -12.12
N ASP A 53 -12.42 -11.05 -12.71
CA ASP A 53 -13.35 -12.17 -12.67
C ASP A 53 -13.58 -12.69 -11.26
N GLU A 54 -12.62 -12.45 -10.37
CA GLU A 54 -12.71 -12.90 -8.98
C GLU A 54 -13.00 -11.75 -8.02
N GLY A 55 -13.07 -10.54 -8.52
CA GLY A 55 -13.31 -9.38 -7.67
C GLY A 55 -12.17 -9.08 -6.72
N LYS A 56 -10.93 -9.34 -7.14
CA LYS A 56 -9.78 -9.19 -6.28
C LYS A 56 -8.85 -8.11 -6.76
N LEU A 57 -8.26 -7.40 -5.79
CA LEU A 57 -7.19 -6.43 -6.04
C LEU A 57 -6.02 -6.80 -5.16
N ILE A 58 -4.84 -6.83 -5.76
CA ILE A 58 -3.60 -6.95 -4.99
C ILE A 58 -3.02 -5.56 -4.89
N VAL A 59 -2.88 -5.08 -3.66
CA VAL A 59 -2.52 -3.69 -3.38
C VAL A 59 -1.22 -3.66 -2.62
N LEU A 60 -0.33 -2.77 -3.04
CA LEU A 60 0.93 -2.55 -2.36
C LEU A 60 0.84 -1.24 -1.60
N VAL A 61 1.18 -1.27 -0.32
CA VAL A 61 1.09 -0.11 0.55
C VAL A 61 2.46 0.14 1.17
N GLU A 62 2.87 1.41 1.20
CA GLU A 62 4.15 1.78 1.77
C GLU A 62 3.99 2.95 2.73
N ALA A 63 4.83 2.98 3.75
CA ALA A 63 4.87 4.10 4.68
C ALA A 63 6.24 4.17 5.33
N ASP A 64 6.62 5.37 5.80
CA ASP A 64 7.91 5.55 6.46
C ASP A 64 7.84 5.27 7.96
N VAL A 65 6.67 5.11 8.51
CA VAL A 65 6.51 4.65 9.90
C VAL A 65 5.45 3.56 9.94
N GLU A 66 5.66 2.61 10.84
CA GLU A 66 4.80 1.43 10.91
C GLU A 66 3.35 1.80 11.23
N ARG A 67 3.16 2.78 12.11
CA ARG A 67 1.82 3.21 12.49
C ARG A 67 1.02 3.69 11.29
N ASP A 68 1.69 4.42 10.38
CA ASP A 68 1.02 4.91 9.19
C ASP A 68 0.67 3.76 8.25
N LEU A 69 1.53 2.75 8.17
CA LEU A 69 1.23 1.58 7.36
C LEU A 69 -0.02 0.88 7.86
N VAL A 70 -0.08 0.64 9.17
CA VAL A 70 -1.23 0.00 9.79
C VAL A 70 -2.48 0.82 9.56
N HIS A 71 -2.38 2.15 9.68
CA HIS A 71 -3.52 3.02 9.47
C HIS A 71 -4.04 2.92 8.03
N LYS A 72 -3.13 2.88 7.06
CA LYS A 72 -3.53 2.72 5.65
C LYS A 72 -4.20 1.39 5.41
N MET A 73 -3.69 0.33 6.04
CA MET A 73 -4.30 -0.99 5.90
C MET A 73 -5.71 -1.01 6.48
N GLU A 74 -5.90 -0.35 7.63
CA GLU A 74 -7.24 -0.26 8.23
C GLU A 74 -8.18 0.54 7.34
N THR A 75 -7.69 1.60 6.72
CA THR A 75 -8.49 2.40 5.81
C THR A 75 -8.95 1.56 4.63
N LEU A 76 -8.05 0.77 4.05
CA LEU A 76 -8.40 -0.10 2.93
C LEU A 76 -9.44 -1.13 3.32
N GLU A 77 -9.29 -1.70 4.51
CA GLU A 77 -10.24 -2.72 4.98
C GLU A 77 -11.65 -2.16 5.13
N ARG A 78 -11.74 -0.87 5.43
CA ARG A 78 -13.04 -0.23 5.71
C ARG A 78 -13.65 0.47 4.52
N LEU A 79 -13.00 0.43 3.36
CA LEU A 79 -13.57 1.06 2.16
C LEU A 79 -14.90 0.41 1.81
N ASP A 80 -15.84 1.28 1.40
CA ASP A 80 -17.14 0.78 0.94
C ASP A 80 -16.92 -0.09 -0.28
N GLY A 81 -17.39 -1.32 -0.23
CA GLY A 81 -17.23 -2.28 -1.31
C GLY A 81 -16.19 -3.34 -1.05
N VAL A 82 -15.33 -3.17 -0.03
CA VAL A 82 -14.36 -4.19 0.34
C VAL A 82 -15.04 -5.19 1.27
N ALA A 83 -15.17 -6.42 0.79
CA ALA A 83 -15.87 -7.48 1.53
C ALA A 83 -14.92 -8.27 2.41
N ALA A 84 -13.65 -8.38 2.01
CA ALA A 84 -12.67 -9.14 2.76
C ALA A 84 -11.28 -8.59 2.48
N PHE A 85 -10.38 -8.84 3.39
CA PHE A 85 -9.04 -8.28 3.38
C PHE A 85 -8.10 -9.35 3.88
N SER A 86 -6.97 -9.54 3.19
CA SER A 86 -5.95 -10.50 3.60
C SER A 86 -4.59 -9.88 3.43
N LEU A 87 -3.75 -10.00 4.44
CA LEU A 87 -2.36 -9.58 4.37
C LEU A 87 -1.56 -10.73 3.78
N ILE A 88 -0.91 -10.47 2.64
CA ILE A 88 -0.06 -11.47 2.02
C ILE A 88 1.35 -11.40 2.58
N TYR A 89 1.85 -10.20 2.77
CA TYR A 89 3.26 -9.98 2.96
C TYR A 89 3.49 -8.62 3.58
N SER A 90 4.41 -8.56 4.52
CA SER A 90 4.76 -7.31 5.17
C SER A 90 6.25 -7.35 5.51
N GLN A 91 6.94 -6.25 5.27
CA GLN A 91 8.35 -6.19 5.65
C GLN A 91 8.74 -4.75 5.92
N ARG A 92 9.83 -4.61 6.64
CA ARG A 92 10.49 -3.33 6.79
C ARG A 92 11.69 -3.33 5.86
N ASP A 93 11.75 -2.33 5.00
CA ASP A 93 12.80 -2.20 4.03
C ASP A 93 13.75 -1.13 4.54
N GLU A 94 15.00 -1.48 4.76
CA GLU A 94 16.00 -0.57 5.30
C GLU A 94 16.88 -0.06 4.17
N ALA A 95 17.04 1.25 4.15
CA ALA A 95 17.87 1.89 3.15
C ALA A 95 19.36 1.70 3.46
#